data_1440c79f12a2c63f8b640554c7d40736
#
_entry.id   1440c79f12a2c63f8b640554c7d40736
#
_cell.length_a   1.000
_cell.length_b   1.000
_cell.length_c   1.000
_cell.angle_alpha   90.00
_cell.angle_beta   90.00
_cell.angle_gamma   90.00
#
_symmetry.space_group_name_H-M   'P 1'
#
loop_
_entity.id
_entity.type
_entity.pdbx_description
1 polymer ?
#
loop_
_entity_poly.entity_id
_entity_poly.type
_entity_poly.pdbx_seq_one_letter_code
_entity_poly.pdbx_strand_id
1 'polypeptide(L)'
;VLENIQKDYVACYSFYKIAAESFKKAGKKKQIIDGLEKSADVTLKFNHDLGEVLGMPPQIMTKKTKKKIDEFTAIAKKDFSSLANQYGLMCKKLVENQKQRIDYWEAKGNKIIK
;
A
#
# COMPACT_ATOMS: atom_id res chain seq x y z
N VAL A 1 7.87 -5.58 -13.54
CA VAL A 1 6.45 -5.22 -13.35
C VAL A 1 5.94 -5.73 -12.02
N LEU A 2 6.11 -7.02 -11.72
CA LEU A 2 5.62 -7.60 -10.45
C LEU A 2 6.30 -7.00 -9.24
N GLU A 3 7.58 -6.68 -9.30
CA GLU A 3 8.29 -6.02 -8.20
C GLU A 3 7.69 -4.65 -7.88
N ASN A 4 7.35 -3.88 -8.91
CA ASN A 4 6.75 -2.56 -8.74
C ASN A 4 5.33 -2.65 -8.17
N ILE A 5 4.55 -3.64 -8.63
CA ILE A 5 3.22 -3.89 -8.08
C ILE A 5 3.32 -4.31 -6.61
N GLN A 6 4.27 -5.18 -6.27
CA GLN A 6 4.48 -5.59 -4.89
C GLN A 6 4.84 -4.41 -3.99
N LYS A 7 5.70 -3.50 -4.48
CA LYS A 7 6.03 -2.26 -3.77
C LYS A 7 4.80 -1.37 -3.56
N ASP A 8 3.92 -1.30 -4.55
CA ASP A 8 2.66 -0.57 -4.43
C ASP A 8 1.79 -1.15 -3.31
N TYR A 9 1.69 -2.48 -3.21
CA TYR A 9 0.93 -3.12 -2.14
C TYR A 9 1.55 -2.90 -0.76
N VAL A 10 2.88 -2.89 -0.66
CA VAL A 10 3.57 -2.55 0.59
C VAL A 10 3.22 -1.13 1.02
N ALA A 11 3.29 -0.18 0.07
CA ALA A 11 2.97 1.22 0.34
C ALA A 11 1.50 1.38 0.75
N CYS A 12 0.59 0.73 0.02
CA CYS A 12 -0.84 0.85 0.29
C CYS A 12 -1.25 0.19 1.61
N TYR A 13 -0.70 -0.98 1.91
CA TYR A 13 -0.91 -1.59 3.22
C TYR A 13 -0.47 -0.65 4.34
N SER A 14 0.72 -0.09 4.22
CA SER A 14 1.28 0.83 5.21
C SER A 14 0.40 2.08 5.35
N PHE A 15 -0.05 2.65 4.24
CA PHE A 15 -0.95 3.80 4.24
C PHE A 15 -2.27 3.48 4.95
N TYR A 16 -2.93 2.38 4.60
CA TYR A 16 -4.22 2.01 5.20
C TYR A 16 -4.09 1.72 6.69
N LYS A 17 -2.98 1.09 7.11
CA LYS A 17 -2.72 0.81 8.51
C LYS A 17 -2.61 2.09 9.32
N ILE A 18 -1.85 3.05 8.82
CA ILE A 18 -1.66 4.34 9.47
C ILE A 18 -2.94 5.17 9.46
N ALA A 19 -3.67 5.16 8.35
CA ALA A 19 -4.94 5.87 8.24
C ALA A 19 -5.96 5.34 9.25
N ALA A 20 -6.08 4.02 9.40
CA ALA A 20 -6.98 3.41 10.36
C ALA A 20 -6.62 3.82 11.80
N GLU A 21 -5.34 3.78 12.15
CA GLU A 21 -4.88 4.21 13.48
C GLU A 21 -5.14 5.69 13.73
N SER A 22 -4.88 6.54 12.74
CA SER A 22 -5.11 7.99 12.85
C SER A 22 -6.60 8.29 13.02
N PHE A 23 -7.47 7.58 12.31
CA PHE A 23 -8.91 7.78 12.40
C PHE A 23 -9.48 7.26 13.74
N LYS A 24 -8.94 6.17 14.29
CA LYS A 24 -9.29 5.71 15.62
C LYS A 24 -8.97 6.77 16.68
N LYS A 25 -7.77 7.34 16.62
CA LYS A 25 -7.35 8.39 17.54
C LYS A 25 -8.20 9.66 17.42
N ALA A 26 -8.66 9.97 16.21
CA ALA A 26 -9.51 11.14 15.95
C ALA A 26 -10.99 10.89 16.26
N GLY A 27 -11.37 9.69 16.67
CA GLY A 27 -12.75 9.34 17.00
C GLY A 27 -13.68 9.31 15.80
N LYS A 28 -13.17 8.96 14.61
CA LYS A 28 -13.96 8.87 13.38
C LYS A 28 -14.91 7.65 13.42
N LYS A 29 -15.90 7.65 12.51
CA LYS A 29 -16.93 6.61 12.47
C LYS A 29 -16.32 5.22 12.28
N LYS A 30 -16.84 4.25 13.03
CA LYS A 30 -16.40 2.86 12.97
C LYS A 30 -16.45 2.30 11.55
N GLN A 31 -17.46 2.62 10.77
CA GLN A 31 -17.60 2.15 9.39
C GLN A 31 -16.41 2.56 8.51
N ILE A 32 -15.90 3.77 8.68
CA ILE A 32 -14.74 4.28 7.95
C ILE A 32 -13.48 3.51 8.38
N ILE A 33 -13.31 3.32 9.69
CA ILE A 33 -12.17 2.60 10.24
C ILE A 33 -12.17 1.15 9.77
N ASP A 34 -13.32 0.46 9.83
CA ASP A 34 -13.46 -0.93 9.37
C ASP A 34 -13.14 -1.06 7.89
N GLY A 35 -13.56 -0.10 7.07
CA GLY A 35 -13.23 -0.06 5.64
C GLY A 35 -11.73 0.06 5.39
N LEU A 36 -11.05 0.92 6.15
CA LEU A 36 -9.61 1.08 6.05
C LEU A 36 -8.86 -0.18 6.50
N GLU A 37 -9.31 -0.81 7.57
CA GLU A 37 -8.70 -2.06 8.06
C GLU A 37 -8.89 -3.19 7.06
N LYS A 38 -10.08 -3.28 6.42
CA LYS A 38 -10.35 -4.27 5.38
C LYS A 38 -9.43 -4.06 4.17
N SER A 39 -9.25 -2.81 3.75
CA SER A 39 -8.33 -2.48 2.66
C SER A 39 -6.88 -2.82 3.02
N ALA A 40 -6.49 -2.61 4.29
CA ALA A 40 -5.17 -3.04 4.76
C ALA A 40 -5.00 -4.55 4.66
N ASP A 41 -6.00 -5.33 5.07
CA ASP A 41 -5.94 -6.79 5.01
C ASP A 41 -5.82 -7.30 3.56
N VAL A 42 -6.58 -6.71 2.64
CA VAL A 42 -6.53 -7.07 1.21
C VAL A 42 -5.14 -6.77 0.63
N THR A 43 -4.60 -5.59 0.90
CA THR A 43 -3.28 -5.20 0.39
C THR A 43 -2.16 -6.03 1.01
N LEU A 44 -2.27 -6.41 2.28
CA LEU A 44 -1.31 -7.30 2.92
C LEU A 44 -1.29 -8.68 2.25
N LYS A 45 -2.45 -9.22 1.96
CA LYS A 45 -2.57 -10.52 1.30
C LYS A 45 -1.90 -10.50 -0.07
N PHE A 46 -2.19 -9.50 -0.90
CA PHE A 46 -1.58 -9.38 -2.22
C PHE A 46 -0.08 -9.13 -2.14
N ASN A 47 0.38 -8.37 -1.15
CA ASN A 47 1.81 -8.18 -0.89
C ASN A 47 2.51 -9.52 -0.67
N HIS A 48 1.94 -10.36 0.19
CA HIS A 48 2.50 -11.69 0.48
C HIS A 48 2.44 -12.62 -0.72
N ASP A 49 1.31 -12.66 -1.44
CA ASP A 49 1.15 -13.50 -2.61
C ASP A 49 2.17 -13.17 -3.70
N LEU A 50 2.36 -11.87 -3.98
CA LEU A 50 3.35 -11.42 -4.96
C LEU A 50 4.79 -11.68 -4.49
N GLY A 51 5.04 -11.51 -3.20
CA GLY A 51 6.34 -11.83 -2.62
C GLY A 51 6.72 -13.29 -2.84
N GLU A 52 5.76 -14.21 -2.67
CA GLU A 52 5.98 -15.63 -2.94
C GLU A 52 6.30 -15.89 -4.41
N VAL A 53 5.55 -15.28 -5.32
CA VAL A 53 5.79 -15.39 -6.78
C VAL A 53 7.19 -14.91 -7.13
N LEU A 54 7.67 -13.84 -6.48
CA LEU A 54 9.01 -13.29 -6.70
C LEU A 54 10.12 -14.04 -5.98
N GLY A 55 9.78 -15.09 -5.22
CA GLY A 55 10.75 -15.85 -4.44
C GLY A 55 11.29 -15.10 -3.23
N MET A 56 10.55 -14.13 -2.71
CA MET A 56 10.99 -13.31 -1.58
C MET A 56 10.73 -14.02 -0.26
N PRO A 57 11.76 -14.22 0.61
CA PRO A 57 11.55 -14.83 1.92
C PRO A 57 10.62 -14.00 2.81
N PRO A 58 9.79 -14.65 3.67
CA PRO A 58 8.89 -13.93 4.57
C PRO A 58 9.58 -12.88 5.44
N GLN A 59 10.78 -13.14 5.91
CA GLN A 59 11.56 -12.20 6.72
C GLN A 59 11.88 -10.91 5.96
N ILE A 60 12.20 -11.03 4.68
CA ILE A 60 12.48 -9.87 3.83
C ILE A 60 11.20 -9.07 3.58
N MET A 61 10.07 -9.73 3.31
CA MET A 61 8.78 -9.07 3.15
C MET A 61 8.40 -8.28 4.41
N THR A 62 8.57 -8.89 5.59
CA THR A 62 8.28 -8.25 6.87
C THR A 62 9.16 -7.03 7.10
N LYS A 63 10.45 -7.11 6.81
CA LYS A 63 11.37 -5.98 6.95
C LYS A 63 11.01 -4.82 6.05
N LYS A 64 10.70 -5.10 4.79
CA LYS A 64 10.30 -4.07 3.82
C LYS A 64 9.01 -3.38 4.23
N THR A 65 8.03 -4.16 4.69
CA THR A 65 6.75 -3.63 5.15
C THR A 65 6.93 -2.74 6.38
N LYS A 66 7.70 -3.20 7.36
CA LYS A 66 7.98 -2.43 8.58
C LYS A 66 8.71 -1.12 8.26
N LYS A 67 9.69 -1.17 7.38
CA LYS A 67 10.43 0.03 6.95
C LYS A 67 9.48 1.06 6.34
N LYS A 68 8.55 0.61 5.49
CA LYS A 68 7.60 1.50 4.84
C LYS A 68 6.61 2.09 5.86
N ILE A 69 6.14 1.28 6.81
CA ILE A 69 5.28 1.77 7.90
C ILE A 69 6.00 2.85 8.71
N ASP A 70 7.27 2.64 9.04
CA ASP A 70 8.06 3.61 9.80
C ASP A 70 8.22 4.92 9.01
N GLU A 71 8.51 4.84 7.71
CA GLU A 71 8.60 6.01 6.84
C GLU A 71 7.29 6.80 6.79
N PHE A 72 6.17 6.09 6.60
CA PHE A 72 4.85 6.72 6.51
C PHE A 72 4.40 7.28 7.85
N THR A 73 4.73 6.62 8.95
CA THR A 73 4.45 7.11 10.30
C THR A 73 5.13 8.46 10.54
N ALA A 74 6.39 8.59 10.12
CA ALA A 74 7.14 9.84 10.23
C ALA A 74 6.48 10.97 9.42
N ILE A 75 6.03 10.67 8.20
CA ILE A 75 5.31 11.64 7.36
C ILE A 75 3.98 12.03 8.01
N ALA A 76 3.21 11.06 8.49
CA ALA A 76 1.89 11.28 9.07
C ALA A 76 1.96 12.13 10.35
N LYS A 77 3.00 11.98 11.14
CA LYS A 77 3.20 12.79 12.35
C LYS A 77 3.38 14.27 12.03
N LYS A 78 3.98 14.57 10.88
CA LYS A 78 4.16 15.96 10.43
C LYS A 78 2.92 16.48 9.72
N ASP A 79 2.37 15.71 8.77
CA ASP A 79 1.22 16.11 7.96
C ASP A 79 0.57 14.88 7.32
N PHE A 80 -0.46 14.36 7.98
CA PHE A 80 -1.22 13.22 7.44
C PHE A 80 -1.88 13.55 6.11
N SER A 81 -2.31 14.79 5.90
CA SER A 81 -2.95 15.21 4.65
C SER A 81 -2.00 15.03 3.45
N SER A 82 -0.71 15.29 3.63
CA SER A 82 0.30 15.07 2.59
C SER A 82 0.37 13.60 2.20
N LEU A 83 0.37 12.70 3.18
CA LEU A 83 0.38 11.27 2.94
C LEU A 83 -0.89 10.83 2.21
N ALA A 84 -2.06 11.30 2.67
CA ALA A 84 -3.34 10.97 2.07
C ALA A 84 -3.44 11.48 0.62
N ASN A 85 -2.96 12.68 0.34
CA ASN A 85 -2.96 13.24 -1.00
C ASN A 85 -2.05 12.45 -1.95
N GLN A 86 -0.92 11.97 -1.45
CA GLN A 86 0.05 11.24 -2.27
C GLN A 86 -0.41 9.81 -2.57
N TYR A 87 -1.00 9.11 -1.61
CA TYR A 87 -1.28 7.69 -1.72
C TYR A 87 -2.76 7.31 -1.75
N GLY A 88 -3.65 8.15 -1.20
CA GLY A 88 -5.06 7.79 -1.03
C GLY A 88 -5.76 7.35 -2.31
N LEU A 89 -5.64 8.13 -3.38
CA LEU A 89 -6.30 7.83 -4.65
C LEU A 89 -5.66 6.63 -5.35
N MET A 90 -4.33 6.57 -5.37
CA MET A 90 -3.61 5.44 -5.99
C MET A 90 -3.95 4.13 -5.29
N CYS A 91 -3.97 4.13 -3.97
CA CYS A 91 -4.29 2.93 -3.21
C CYS A 91 -5.74 2.49 -3.38
N LYS A 92 -6.68 3.44 -3.44
CA LYS A 92 -8.08 3.13 -3.73
C LYS A 92 -8.21 2.44 -5.09
N LYS A 93 -7.57 2.98 -6.11
CA LYS A 93 -7.60 2.39 -7.46
C LYS A 93 -6.94 1.02 -7.49
N LEU A 94 -5.85 0.82 -6.77
CA LEU A 94 -5.17 -0.47 -6.70
C LEU A 94 -6.07 -1.55 -6.11
N VAL A 95 -6.78 -1.25 -5.03
CA VAL A 95 -7.71 -2.19 -4.38
C VAL A 95 -8.92 -2.49 -5.28
N GLU A 96 -9.46 -1.47 -5.93
CA GLU A 96 -10.66 -1.62 -6.77
C GLU A 96 -10.34 -2.23 -8.14
N ASN A 97 -9.18 -1.93 -8.72
CA ASN A 97 -8.82 -2.35 -10.08
C ASN A 97 -7.31 -2.59 -10.22
N GLN A 98 -6.86 -3.73 -9.73
CA GLN A 98 -5.45 -4.15 -9.82
C GLN A 98 -4.92 -4.15 -11.27
N LYS A 99 -5.75 -4.58 -12.22
CA LYS A 99 -5.35 -4.67 -13.62
C LYS A 99 -4.87 -3.33 -14.18
N GLN A 100 -5.55 -2.25 -13.83
CA GLN A 100 -5.18 -0.91 -14.29
C GLN A 100 -3.75 -0.54 -13.86
N ARG A 101 -3.38 -0.91 -12.63
CA ARG A 101 -2.03 -0.63 -12.13
C ARG A 101 -0.97 -1.52 -12.77
N ILE A 102 -1.32 -2.77 -13.04
CA ILE A 102 -0.46 -3.69 -13.80
C ILE A 102 -0.19 -3.15 -15.19
N ASP A 103 -1.24 -2.70 -15.90
CA ASP A 103 -1.12 -2.12 -17.24
C ASP A 103 -0.21 -0.87 -17.22
N TYR A 104 -0.33 -0.04 -16.19
CA TYR A 104 0.53 1.14 -15.99
C TYR A 104 2.01 0.74 -15.92
N TRP A 105 2.35 -0.26 -15.11
CA TRP A 105 3.73 -0.69 -14.95
C TRP A 105 4.26 -1.42 -16.20
N GLU A 106 3.42 -2.17 -16.88
CA GLU A 106 3.79 -2.82 -18.15
C GLU A 106 4.11 -1.77 -19.22
N ALA A 107 3.30 -0.74 -19.33
CA ALA A 107 3.55 0.35 -20.29
C ALA A 107 4.89 1.04 -20.01
N LYS A 108 5.22 1.29 -18.73
CA LYS A 108 6.50 1.86 -18.33
C LYS A 108 7.66 0.93 -18.67
N GLY A 109 7.51 -0.36 -18.39
CA GLY A 109 8.52 -1.37 -18.72
C GLY A 109 8.78 -1.43 -20.21
N ASN A 110 7.73 -1.44 -21.01
CA ASN A 110 7.83 -1.44 -22.47
C ASN A 110 8.53 -0.19 -23.00
N LYS A 111 8.27 0.97 -22.41
CA LYS A 111 8.95 2.22 -22.76
C LYS A 111 10.45 2.18 -22.47
N ILE A 112 10.84 1.52 -21.38
CA ILE A 112 12.25 1.38 -21.00
C ILE A 112 12.98 0.42 -21.93
N ILE A 113 12.32 -0.65 -22.35
CA ILE A 113 12.88 -1.68 -23.21
C ILE A 113 13.04 -1.17 -24.66
N LYS A 114 12.15 -0.31 -25.10
CA LYS A 114 12.20 0.29 -26.43
C LYS A 114 13.19 1.45 -26.51
#